data_df0c8e49504af1274e37b7f5eec6b43d
#
_entry.id   df0c8e49504af1274e37b7f5eec6b43d
#
_cell.length_a   1.000
_cell.length_b   1.000
_cell.length_c   1.000
_cell.angle_alpha   90.00
_cell.angle_beta   90.00
_cell.angle_gamma   90.00
#
_symmetry.space_group_name_H-M   'P 1'
#
loop_
_entity.id
_entity.type
_entity.pdbx_description
1 polymer ?
#
loop_
_entity_poly.entity_id
_entity_poly.type
_entity_poly.pdbx_seq_one_letter_code
_entity_poly.pdbx_strand_id
1 'polypeptide(L)'
;MSLITKSYMNLFIALASVWALRGYTPVQEAVSFKMILSKSTMGINERIRVDFVMNKDGDNFNPPSFQGFRVVMGPSQATSFSWVNGVKSFSKTFSYTIAPLEKGAFTIGQATIDIDGNSYKTIPEKVTVTDAVKKPSEDMTAEDVANESLHLVAEVSNQN
;
A
#
# COMPACT_ATOMS: atom_id res chain seq x y z
N MET A 1 -64.12 -23.90 -21.52
CA MET A 1 -63.35 -22.70 -21.33
C MET A 1 -62.31 -22.90 -20.20
N SER A 2 -61.47 -23.95 -20.24
CA SER A 2 -60.60 -24.32 -19.11
C SER A 2 -59.22 -24.88 -19.49
N LEU A 3 -58.92 -25.12 -20.73
CA LEU A 3 -57.64 -25.72 -21.15
C LEU A 3 -56.62 -24.69 -21.65
N ILE A 4 -57.08 -23.54 -22.14
CA ILE A 4 -56.21 -22.48 -22.68
C ILE A 4 -55.51 -21.71 -21.56
N THR A 5 -56.19 -21.44 -20.43
CA THR A 5 -55.65 -20.71 -19.28
C THR A 5 -54.52 -21.45 -18.56
N LYS A 6 -54.56 -22.79 -18.50
CA LYS A 6 -53.51 -23.59 -17.87
C LYS A 6 -52.21 -23.62 -18.70
N SER A 7 -52.31 -23.54 -20.04
CA SER A 7 -51.15 -23.55 -20.91
C SER A 7 -50.31 -22.27 -20.81
N TYR A 8 -50.96 -21.11 -20.69
CA TYR A 8 -50.23 -19.83 -20.52
C TYR A 8 -49.64 -19.69 -19.13
N MET A 9 -50.25 -20.24 -18.09
CA MET A 9 -49.72 -20.18 -16.73
C MET A 9 -48.39 -20.95 -16.60
N ASN A 10 -48.29 -22.12 -17.28
CA ASN A 10 -47.06 -22.88 -17.27
C ASN A 10 -45.98 -22.25 -18.15
N LEU A 11 -46.31 -21.48 -19.20
CA LEU A 11 -45.37 -20.74 -20.02
C LEU A 11 -44.79 -19.56 -19.26
N PHE A 12 -45.59 -18.85 -18.43
CA PHE A 12 -45.12 -17.73 -17.60
C PHE A 12 -44.17 -18.20 -16.50
N ILE A 13 -44.40 -19.36 -15.88
CA ILE A 13 -43.54 -19.94 -14.84
C ILE A 13 -42.20 -20.37 -15.46
N ALA A 14 -42.18 -20.88 -16.66
CA ALA A 14 -40.97 -21.29 -17.38
C ALA A 14 -40.12 -20.07 -17.81
N LEU A 15 -40.72 -18.93 -18.15
CA LEU A 15 -40.00 -17.69 -18.47
C LEU A 15 -39.43 -17.01 -17.24
N ALA A 16 -40.10 -17.05 -16.11
CA ALA A 16 -39.62 -16.46 -14.86
C ALA A 16 -38.40 -17.21 -14.28
N SER A 17 -38.27 -18.50 -14.50
CA SER A 17 -37.14 -19.30 -14.02
C SER A 17 -35.83 -19.05 -14.78
N VAL A 18 -35.89 -18.57 -16.01
CA VAL A 18 -34.70 -18.24 -16.81
C VAL A 18 -34.04 -16.94 -16.37
N TRP A 19 -34.77 -16.03 -15.73
CA TRP A 19 -34.21 -14.76 -15.22
C TRP A 19 -33.49 -14.93 -13.88
N ALA A 20 -33.74 -15.97 -13.11
CA ALA A 20 -33.10 -16.25 -11.82
C ALA A 20 -31.66 -16.80 -11.94
N LEU A 21 -31.25 -17.24 -13.14
CA LEU A 21 -29.91 -17.76 -13.44
C LEU A 21 -28.92 -16.69 -13.94
N ARG A 22 -29.26 -15.41 -13.87
CA ARG A 22 -28.30 -14.34 -14.10
C ARG A 22 -27.32 -14.27 -12.93
N GLY A 23 -26.33 -15.12 -13.12
CA GLY A 23 -25.08 -15.30 -12.50
C GLY A 23 -24.65 -14.25 -11.47
N TYR A 24 -24.57 -14.69 -10.22
CA TYR A 24 -23.55 -14.19 -9.31
C TYR A 24 -22.20 -14.55 -9.95
N THR A 25 -21.64 -13.64 -10.73
CA THR A 25 -20.22 -13.74 -11.06
C THR A 25 -19.48 -13.36 -9.79
N PRO A 26 -18.72 -14.26 -9.16
CA PRO A 26 -17.86 -13.87 -8.06
C PRO A 26 -16.96 -12.76 -8.58
N VAL A 27 -16.97 -11.61 -7.94
CA VAL A 27 -16.00 -10.55 -8.21
C VAL A 27 -14.65 -11.14 -7.79
N GLN A 28 -13.92 -11.65 -8.75
CA GLN A 28 -12.56 -12.11 -8.53
C GLN A 28 -11.72 -10.84 -8.32
N GLU A 29 -11.19 -10.68 -7.12
CA GLU A 29 -10.30 -9.56 -6.80
C GLU A 29 -9.10 -9.57 -7.76
N ALA A 30 -8.90 -8.44 -8.45
CA ALA A 30 -7.79 -8.30 -9.38
C ALA A 30 -6.45 -8.43 -8.65
N VAL A 31 -5.49 -9.10 -9.28
CA VAL A 31 -4.13 -9.20 -8.73
C VAL A 31 -3.54 -7.81 -8.60
N SER A 32 -3.02 -7.51 -7.43
CA SER A 32 -2.37 -6.25 -7.11
C SER A 32 -0.95 -6.50 -6.62
N PHE A 33 0.03 -5.85 -7.25
CA PHE A 33 1.41 -5.82 -6.81
C PHE A 33 1.92 -4.38 -6.85
N LYS A 34 2.26 -3.81 -5.69
CA LYS A 34 2.58 -2.39 -5.53
C LYS A 34 3.84 -2.18 -4.72
N MET A 35 4.58 -1.13 -5.05
CA MET A 35 5.64 -0.57 -4.23
C MET A 35 5.06 0.59 -3.40
N ILE A 36 5.39 0.64 -2.11
CA ILE A 36 4.97 1.67 -1.17
C ILE A 36 6.22 2.19 -0.47
N LEU A 37 6.44 3.49 -0.55
CA LEU A 37 7.50 4.17 0.18
C LEU A 37 6.97 4.75 1.47
N SER A 38 7.72 4.65 2.57
CA SER A 38 7.35 5.32 3.83
C SER A 38 7.33 6.85 3.68
N LYS A 39 8.14 7.41 2.80
CA LYS A 39 8.15 8.81 2.37
C LYS A 39 8.87 8.97 1.04
N SER A 40 8.53 9.98 0.25
CA SER A 40 9.13 10.29 -1.05
C SER A 40 10.25 11.35 -0.96
N THR A 41 10.40 12.01 0.18
CA THR A 41 11.48 12.97 0.45
C THR A 41 12.16 12.61 1.76
N MET A 42 13.50 12.65 1.78
CA MET A 42 14.29 12.29 2.95
C MET A 42 15.59 13.09 3.02
N GLY A 43 16.10 13.28 4.23
CA GLY A 43 17.47 13.82 4.42
C GLY A 43 18.54 12.76 4.17
N ILE A 44 19.74 13.21 3.82
CA ILE A 44 20.91 12.32 3.58
C ILE A 44 21.26 11.45 4.80
N ASN A 45 20.88 11.87 6.00
CA ASN A 45 21.08 11.15 7.26
C ASN A 45 19.91 10.27 7.69
N GLU A 46 18.86 10.16 6.86
CA GLU A 46 17.68 9.38 7.16
C GLU A 46 17.67 8.02 6.46
N ARG A 47 16.67 7.22 6.78
CA ARG A 47 16.38 5.93 6.15
C ARG A 47 14.91 5.88 5.80
N ILE A 48 14.57 5.20 4.71
CA ILE A 48 13.18 4.93 4.34
C ILE A 48 12.96 3.43 4.22
N ARG A 49 11.70 3.04 4.46
CA ARG A 49 11.23 1.71 4.19
C ARG A 49 10.56 1.67 2.84
N VAL A 50 10.86 0.62 2.08
CA VAL A 50 10.27 0.29 0.80
C VAL A 50 9.56 -1.04 0.96
N ASP A 51 8.25 -1.05 0.82
CA ASP A 51 7.39 -2.22 0.94
C ASP A 51 6.87 -2.62 -0.45
N PHE A 52 7.03 -3.90 -0.79
CA PHE A 52 6.44 -4.52 -1.98
C PHE A 52 5.27 -5.37 -1.52
N VAL A 53 4.05 -4.90 -1.78
CA VAL A 53 2.81 -5.46 -1.26
C VAL A 53 2.03 -6.13 -2.37
N MET A 54 1.57 -7.36 -2.14
CA MET A 54 0.72 -8.11 -3.05
C MET A 54 -0.49 -8.70 -2.34
N ASN A 55 -1.61 -8.84 -3.05
CA ASN A 55 -2.86 -9.40 -2.52
C ASN A 55 -3.07 -10.88 -2.85
N LYS A 56 -2.09 -11.50 -3.50
CA LYS A 56 -2.01 -12.95 -3.74
C LYS A 56 -0.60 -13.44 -3.50
N ASP A 57 -0.44 -14.70 -3.17
CA ASP A 57 0.88 -15.31 -3.07
C ASP A 57 1.55 -15.42 -4.45
N GLY A 58 2.86 -15.28 -4.47
CA GLY A 58 3.64 -15.33 -5.70
C GLY A 58 5.06 -15.79 -5.43
N ASP A 59 5.71 -16.22 -6.51
CA ASP A 59 7.07 -16.75 -6.54
C ASP A 59 8.01 -15.82 -7.31
N ASN A 60 9.30 -16.13 -7.31
CA ASN A 60 10.32 -15.44 -8.10
C ASN A 60 10.33 -13.92 -7.89
N PHE A 61 10.12 -13.46 -6.64
CA PHE A 61 10.24 -12.05 -6.32
C PHE A 61 11.65 -11.55 -6.61
N ASN A 62 11.77 -10.54 -7.48
CA ASN A 62 13.01 -9.90 -7.83
C ASN A 62 12.91 -8.39 -7.51
N PRO A 63 13.64 -7.89 -6.50
CA PRO A 63 13.63 -6.48 -6.14
C PRO A 63 14.31 -5.62 -7.21
N PRO A 64 14.03 -4.31 -7.26
CA PRO A 64 14.74 -3.40 -8.14
C PRO A 64 16.20 -3.21 -7.69
N SER A 65 17.03 -2.73 -8.59
CA SER A 65 18.31 -2.13 -8.20
C SER A 65 18.03 -0.80 -7.49
N PHE A 66 18.44 -0.68 -6.23
CA PHE A 66 18.27 0.56 -5.45
C PHE A 66 19.39 1.58 -5.79
N GLN A 67 19.44 2.05 -7.06
CA GLN A 67 20.45 3.01 -7.50
C GLN A 67 20.40 4.30 -6.69
N GLY A 68 21.56 4.76 -6.22
CA GLY A 68 21.66 5.92 -5.33
C GLY A 68 21.43 5.62 -3.85
N PHE A 69 21.10 4.36 -3.52
CA PHE A 69 20.86 3.91 -2.15
C PHE A 69 21.64 2.64 -1.82
N ARG A 70 21.96 2.48 -0.54
CA ARG A 70 22.43 1.21 0.02
C ARG A 70 21.30 0.54 0.79
N VAL A 71 21.16 -0.75 0.62
CA VAL A 71 20.25 -1.56 1.44
C VAL A 71 20.86 -1.72 2.84
N VAL A 72 20.14 -1.25 3.86
CA VAL A 72 20.57 -1.34 5.27
C VAL A 72 19.97 -2.59 5.92
N MET A 73 18.74 -2.96 5.54
CA MET A 73 18.04 -4.13 6.05
C MET A 73 17.09 -4.68 4.98
N GLY A 74 16.92 -6.00 4.97
CA GLY A 74 15.95 -6.71 4.12
C GLY A 74 16.59 -7.76 3.21
N PRO A 75 15.73 -8.53 2.48
CA PRO A 75 14.27 -8.47 2.62
C PRO A 75 13.77 -9.05 3.94
N SER A 76 12.80 -8.41 4.58
CA SER A 76 11.94 -9.04 5.57
C SER A 76 10.59 -9.36 4.93
N GLN A 77 9.99 -10.50 5.28
CA GLN A 77 8.72 -10.95 4.73
C GLN A 77 7.66 -10.99 5.82
N ALA A 78 6.49 -10.45 5.52
CA ALA A 78 5.29 -10.58 6.35
C ALA A 78 4.13 -11.10 5.50
N THR A 79 3.32 -11.99 6.08
CA THR A 79 2.10 -12.49 5.44
C THR A 79 0.94 -12.30 6.40
N SER A 80 -0.17 -11.77 5.91
CA SER A 80 -1.40 -11.53 6.66
C SER A 80 -2.58 -12.16 5.96
N PHE A 81 -3.43 -12.83 6.75
CA PHE A 81 -4.73 -13.34 6.32
C PHE A 81 -5.80 -12.68 7.18
N SER A 82 -6.87 -12.25 6.56
CA SER A 82 -8.04 -11.72 7.24
C SER A 82 -9.32 -12.35 6.68
N TRP A 83 -10.29 -12.56 7.55
CA TRP A 83 -11.61 -13.04 7.16
C TRP A 83 -12.65 -12.25 7.93
N VAL A 84 -13.30 -11.30 7.25
CA VAL A 84 -14.28 -10.40 7.84
C VAL A 84 -15.57 -10.47 7.01
N ASN A 85 -16.70 -10.76 7.66
CA ASN A 85 -18.02 -10.84 7.01
C ASN A 85 -18.06 -11.73 5.75
N GLY A 86 -17.36 -12.87 5.78
CA GLY A 86 -17.31 -13.81 4.66
C GLY A 86 -16.30 -13.41 3.55
N VAL A 87 -15.70 -12.24 3.62
CA VAL A 87 -14.67 -11.78 2.68
C VAL A 87 -13.30 -12.20 3.21
N LYS A 88 -12.56 -12.94 2.37
CA LYS A 88 -11.16 -13.32 2.64
C LYS A 88 -10.25 -12.30 1.99
N SER A 89 -9.28 -11.79 2.73
CA SER A 89 -8.19 -10.98 2.20
C SER A 89 -6.83 -11.60 2.54
N PHE A 90 -5.93 -11.50 1.61
CA PHE A 90 -4.54 -11.93 1.72
C PHE A 90 -3.63 -10.75 1.43
N SER A 91 -2.55 -10.62 2.18
CA SER A 91 -1.49 -9.67 1.88
C SER A 91 -0.13 -10.29 2.22
N LYS A 92 0.79 -10.24 1.27
CA LYS A 92 2.21 -10.60 1.47
C LYS A 92 3.04 -9.37 1.15
N THR A 93 4.02 -9.08 2.00
CA THR A 93 4.85 -7.89 1.91
C THR A 93 6.31 -8.27 2.03
N PHE A 94 7.16 -7.80 1.10
CA PHE A 94 8.61 -7.80 1.23
C PHE A 94 9.06 -6.38 1.55
N SER A 95 9.79 -6.21 2.66
CA SER A 95 10.21 -4.90 3.16
C SER A 95 11.73 -4.77 3.12
N TYR A 96 12.18 -3.62 2.64
CA TYR A 96 13.57 -3.18 2.66
C TYR A 96 13.70 -1.87 3.41
N THR A 97 14.79 -1.68 4.14
CA THR A 97 15.20 -0.37 4.64
C THR A 97 16.41 0.07 3.85
N ILE A 98 16.33 1.25 3.23
CA ILE A 98 17.39 1.82 2.43
C ILE A 98 17.86 3.17 3.00
N ALA A 99 19.14 3.48 2.79
CA ALA A 99 19.75 4.76 3.13
C ALA A 99 20.38 5.36 1.87
N PRO A 100 20.30 6.68 1.67
CA PRO A 100 20.87 7.33 0.50
C PRO A 100 22.40 7.34 0.56
N LEU A 101 23.03 7.35 -0.60
CA LEU A 101 24.48 7.50 -0.76
C LEU A 101 24.86 8.94 -1.00
N GLU A 102 24.00 9.71 -1.68
CA GLU A 102 24.23 11.10 -2.04
C GLU A 102 22.90 11.88 -2.13
N LYS A 103 22.97 13.20 -2.16
CA LYS A 103 21.80 14.08 -2.36
C LYS A 103 21.40 14.09 -3.83
N GLY A 104 20.12 14.26 -4.11
CA GLY A 104 19.57 14.34 -5.47
C GLY A 104 18.21 13.69 -5.61
N ALA A 105 17.74 13.62 -6.83
CA ALA A 105 16.49 12.94 -7.18
C ALA A 105 16.83 11.58 -7.81
N PHE A 106 16.30 10.52 -7.22
CA PHE A 106 16.50 9.13 -7.64
C PHE A 106 15.19 8.48 -7.98
N THR A 107 15.24 7.46 -8.82
CA THR A 107 14.06 6.62 -9.12
C THR A 107 14.34 5.19 -8.69
N ILE A 108 13.53 4.67 -7.79
CA ILE A 108 13.53 3.25 -7.47
C ILE A 108 12.81 2.54 -8.61
N GLY A 109 13.49 1.61 -9.26
CA GLY A 109 13.00 0.89 -10.43
C GLY A 109 11.86 -0.07 -10.12
N GLN A 110 11.47 -0.85 -11.12
CA GLN A 110 10.41 -1.86 -10.99
C GLN A 110 10.92 -3.10 -10.26
N ALA A 111 10.14 -3.61 -9.31
CA ALA A 111 10.24 -4.97 -8.85
C ALA A 111 9.38 -5.88 -9.73
N THR A 112 9.70 -7.17 -9.79
CA THR A 112 8.92 -8.18 -10.49
C THR A 112 8.57 -9.34 -9.58
N ILE A 113 7.42 -9.99 -9.85
CA ILE A 113 6.98 -11.21 -9.17
C ILE A 113 6.10 -12.01 -10.12
N ASP A 114 6.10 -13.33 -9.96
CA ASP A 114 5.21 -14.23 -10.71
C ASP A 114 4.04 -14.63 -9.81
N ILE A 115 2.80 -14.38 -10.26
CA ILE A 115 1.56 -14.74 -9.55
C ILE A 115 0.66 -15.48 -10.52
N ASP A 116 0.21 -16.68 -10.16
CA ASP A 116 -0.66 -17.54 -11.00
C ASP A 116 -0.09 -17.72 -12.42
N GLY A 117 1.25 -17.87 -12.55
CA GLY A 117 1.93 -18.05 -13.84
C GLY A 117 2.08 -16.80 -14.70
N ASN A 118 1.69 -15.63 -14.19
CA ASN A 118 1.85 -14.34 -14.87
C ASN A 118 2.86 -13.47 -14.12
N SER A 119 3.68 -12.72 -14.87
CA SER A 119 4.66 -11.80 -14.28
C SER A 119 4.04 -10.42 -14.09
N TYR A 120 4.12 -9.91 -12.86
CA TYR A 120 3.66 -8.59 -12.47
C TYR A 120 4.84 -7.68 -12.13
N LYS A 121 4.67 -6.38 -12.38
CA LYS A 121 5.69 -5.36 -12.13
C LYS A 121 5.11 -4.20 -11.34
N THR A 122 5.92 -3.65 -10.43
CA THR A 122 5.56 -2.41 -9.75
C THR A 122 5.77 -1.19 -10.64
N ILE A 123 5.13 -0.08 -10.28
CA ILE A 123 5.41 1.23 -10.89
C ILE A 123 6.69 1.80 -10.24
N PRO A 124 7.62 2.39 -11.01
CA PRO A 124 8.78 3.07 -10.44
C PRO A 124 8.36 4.27 -9.59
N GLU A 125 9.07 4.49 -8.48
CA GLU A 125 8.78 5.58 -7.55
C GLU A 125 9.98 6.53 -7.42
N LYS A 126 9.70 7.84 -7.31
CA LYS A 126 10.73 8.87 -7.15
C LYS A 126 10.99 9.15 -5.68
N VAL A 127 12.26 9.30 -5.33
CA VAL A 127 12.73 9.70 -4.01
C VAL A 127 13.66 10.89 -4.15
N THR A 128 13.37 11.96 -3.39
CA THR A 128 14.22 13.15 -3.33
C THR A 128 15.04 13.12 -2.03
N VAL A 129 16.37 13.18 -2.15
CA VAL A 129 17.29 13.24 -1.03
C VAL A 129 17.77 14.68 -0.86
N THR A 130 17.49 15.27 0.28
CA THR A 130 17.85 16.64 0.64
C THR A 130 19.04 16.67 1.61
N ASP A 131 19.36 17.86 2.12
CA ASP A 131 20.31 18.02 3.21
C ASP A 131 19.90 17.23 4.46
N ALA A 132 20.86 17.04 5.36
CA ALA A 132 20.58 16.34 6.62
C ALA A 132 19.48 17.04 7.40
N VAL A 133 18.48 16.29 7.83
CA VAL A 133 17.45 16.76 8.73
C VAL A 133 18.08 16.90 10.11
N LYS A 134 17.99 18.10 10.70
CA LYS A 134 18.33 18.31 12.10
C LYS A 134 17.36 17.49 12.95
N LYS A 135 17.87 16.46 13.63
CA LYS A 135 17.10 15.85 14.72
C LYS A 135 16.95 16.92 15.78
N PRO A 136 15.79 17.02 16.45
CA PRO A 136 15.73 17.72 17.73
C PRO A 136 16.87 17.14 18.57
N SER A 137 17.86 17.98 18.89
CA SER A 137 19.01 17.50 19.65
C SER A 137 18.50 17.02 21.01
N GLU A 138 18.99 15.88 21.48
CA GLU A 138 18.83 15.47 22.89
C GLU A 138 19.43 16.48 23.86
N ASP A 139 20.04 17.55 23.34
CA ASP A 139 20.55 18.74 24.04
C ASP A 139 19.54 19.88 24.12
N MET A 140 18.27 19.71 23.78
CA MET A 140 17.24 20.67 24.22
C MET A 140 17.14 20.57 25.74
N THR A 141 17.74 21.54 26.39
CA THR A 141 17.62 21.65 27.85
C THR A 141 16.15 21.88 28.21
N ALA A 142 15.75 21.47 29.42
CA ALA A 142 14.40 21.73 29.91
C ALA A 142 13.99 23.22 29.78
N GLU A 143 14.97 24.13 29.72
CA GLU A 143 14.79 25.58 29.50
C GLU A 143 14.40 25.91 28.04
N ASP A 144 14.94 25.20 27.02
CA ASP A 144 14.59 25.44 25.61
C ASP A 144 13.16 25.00 25.31
N VAL A 145 12.73 23.84 25.86
CA VAL A 145 11.37 23.37 25.78
C VAL A 145 10.38 24.27 26.50
N ALA A 146 10.79 24.82 27.65
CA ALA A 146 9.97 25.76 28.41
C ALA A 146 9.81 27.09 27.68
N ASN A 147 10.85 27.62 27.04
CA ASN A 147 10.80 28.86 26.28
C ASN A 147 9.93 28.75 25.03
N GLU A 148 9.96 27.64 24.31
CA GLU A 148 9.10 27.41 23.14
C GLU A 148 7.63 27.29 23.57
N SER A 149 7.36 26.60 24.68
CA SER A 149 6.01 26.48 25.26
C SER A 149 5.49 27.82 25.83
N LEU A 150 6.36 28.63 26.41
CA LEU A 150 6.01 29.97 26.94
C LEU A 150 5.70 30.95 25.81
N HIS A 151 6.34 30.84 24.65
CA HIS A 151 6.05 31.72 23.51
C HIS A 151 4.66 31.48 22.93
N LEU A 152 4.20 30.27 22.90
CA LEU A 152 2.84 29.90 22.47
C LEU A 152 1.75 30.39 23.43
N VAL A 153 2.03 30.42 24.75
CA VAL A 153 1.09 30.92 25.76
C VAL A 153 0.99 32.45 25.76
N ALA A 154 2.09 33.16 25.43
CA ALA A 154 2.09 34.62 25.37
C ALA A 154 1.29 35.18 24.19
N GLU A 155 1.25 34.50 23.04
CA GLU A 155 0.46 34.91 21.88
C GLU A 155 -1.06 34.76 22.11
N VAL A 156 -1.50 33.78 22.88
CA VAL A 156 -2.92 33.54 23.19
C VAL A 156 -3.46 34.52 24.22
N SER A 157 -2.59 35.10 25.07
CA SER A 157 -2.99 36.01 26.16
C SER A 157 -3.21 37.45 25.70
N ASN A 158 -2.90 37.85 24.47
CA ASN A 158 -2.95 39.22 24.00
C ASN A 158 -4.11 39.52 23.03
N GLN A 159 -5.17 38.69 23.04
CA GLN A 159 -6.44 38.99 22.39
C GLN A 159 -7.52 39.29 23.43
N ASN A 160 -7.53 40.51 23.89
CA ASN A 160 -8.65 41.09 24.62
C ASN A 160 -8.97 42.45 24.00
#